data_998796573da46a60f796f76bd9bec1af
#
_entry.id   998796573da46a60f796f76bd9bec1af
#
_cell.length_a   1.000
_cell.length_b   1.000
_cell.length_c   1.000
_cell.angle_alpha   90.00
_cell.angle_beta   90.00
_cell.angle_gamma   90.00
#
_symmetry.space_group_name_H-M   'P 1'
#
loop_
_entity.id
_entity.type
_entity.pdbx_description
1 polymer ?
#
loop_
_entity_poly.entity_id
_entity_poly.type
_entity_poly.pdbx_seq_one_letter_code
_entity_poly.pdbx_strand_id
1 'polypeptide(L)'
;IPNKTYFYFSHTIKEQPYNRGLFLKMMELNISMVDYEVLKNQKGKRLLGFGRYAGIVGAYNGFLTYGLKSGKYNLKGAHNCEDRAEMEGEMSKIKLSNEKIIITGNGRVGSGILEIILKANIREVSKSELLNNTFDEAVFVHLKTMDYNVRIDASESNKSEFYKQPELYCSSFMDYA
;
A
#
# COMPACT_ATOMS: atom_id res chain seq x y z
N ILE A 1 -30.22 4.04 14.12
CA ILE A 1 -31.22 3.87 15.20
C ILE A 1 -30.72 4.65 16.39
N PRO A 2 -31.52 5.55 16.97
CA PRO A 2 -31.15 6.34 18.15
C PRO A 2 -30.80 5.47 19.37
N ASN A 3 -29.95 6.01 20.25
CA ASN A 3 -29.58 5.42 21.54
C ASN A 3 -28.99 4.00 21.42
N LYS A 4 -28.22 3.72 20.36
CA LYS A 4 -27.54 2.44 20.13
C LYS A 4 -26.04 2.60 20.13
N THR A 5 -25.35 1.48 20.35
CA THR A 5 -23.90 1.40 20.23
C THR A 5 -23.54 0.72 18.90
N TYR A 6 -22.61 1.33 18.16
CA TYR A 6 -22.12 0.82 16.88
C TYR A 6 -20.61 0.62 16.91
N PHE A 7 -20.14 -0.36 16.15
CA PHE A 7 -18.74 -0.70 15.99
C PHE A 7 -18.36 -0.64 14.51
N TYR A 8 -17.57 0.34 14.09
CA TYR A 8 -17.14 0.47 12.69
C TYR A 8 -15.96 1.46 12.52
N PHE A 9 -15.44 1.56 11.33
CA PHE A 9 -14.48 2.60 10.94
C PHE A 9 -15.23 3.86 10.50
N SER A 10 -15.30 4.87 11.34
CA SER A 10 -16.02 6.11 11.02
C SER A 10 -15.16 7.14 10.28
N HIS A 11 -13.86 7.10 10.46
CA HIS A 11 -12.91 8.14 10.05
C HIS A 11 -13.22 9.55 10.61
N THR A 12 -14.13 9.67 11.58
CA THR A 12 -14.49 10.97 12.15
C THR A 12 -13.37 11.62 12.92
N ILE A 13 -12.46 10.82 13.52
CA ILE A 13 -11.25 11.31 14.20
C ILE A 13 -10.32 12.10 13.28
N LYS A 14 -10.43 11.95 11.97
CA LYS A 14 -9.61 12.67 10.98
C LYS A 14 -10.15 14.06 10.66
N GLU A 15 -11.30 14.42 11.22
CA GLU A 15 -11.96 15.71 11.04
C GLU A 15 -12.15 16.15 9.58
N GLN A 16 -12.24 15.19 8.66
CA GLN A 16 -12.41 15.46 7.24
C GLN A 16 -13.82 16.01 6.98
N PRO A 17 -13.96 17.09 6.19
CA PRO A 17 -15.23 17.79 6.01
C PRO A 17 -16.40 16.89 5.59
N TYR A 18 -16.16 15.91 4.72
CA TYR A 18 -17.20 14.99 4.24
C TYR A 18 -17.75 14.05 5.33
N ASN A 19 -17.01 13.82 6.43
CA ASN A 19 -17.46 13.01 7.57
C ASN A 19 -18.21 13.82 8.64
N ARG A 20 -18.24 15.17 8.51
CA ARG A 20 -18.90 16.04 9.50
C ARG A 20 -20.38 15.71 9.65
N GLY A 21 -21.10 15.49 8.55
CA GLY A 21 -22.52 15.14 8.56
C GLY A 21 -22.81 13.86 9.33
N LEU A 22 -22.01 12.82 9.14
CA LEU A 22 -22.08 11.57 9.89
C LEU A 22 -21.88 11.82 11.39
N PHE A 23 -20.84 12.55 11.77
CA PHE A 23 -20.54 12.85 13.17
C PHE A 23 -21.67 13.62 13.87
N LEU A 24 -22.16 14.68 13.25
CA LEU A 24 -23.28 15.46 13.79
C LEU A 24 -24.55 14.62 13.95
N LYS A 25 -24.83 13.73 12.97
CA LYS A 25 -26.00 12.84 13.05
C LYS A 25 -25.88 11.80 14.17
N MET A 26 -24.67 11.30 14.44
CA MET A 26 -24.46 10.43 15.59
C MET A 26 -24.72 11.16 16.92
N MET A 27 -24.27 12.41 17.04
CA MET A 27 -24.54 13.23 18.23
C MET A 27 -26.03 13.50 18.41
N GLU A 28 -26.72 13.93 17.35
CA GLU A 28 -28.18 14.18 17.36
C GLU A 28 -28.97 12.93 17.81
N LEU A 29 -28.57 11.76 17.36
CA LEU A 29 -29.25 10.51 17.65
C LEU A 29 -28.76 9.83 18.94
N ASN A 30 -27.93 10.50 19.73
CA ASN A 30 -27.33 9.94 20.96
C ASN A 30 -26.71 8.56 20.74
N ILE A 31 -25.89 8.42 19.71
CA ILE A 31 -25.22 7.16 19.35
C ILE A 31 -23.88 7.07 20.08
N SER A 32 -23.64 5.94 20.74
CA SER A 32 -22.33 5.55 21.22
C SER A 32 -21.57 4.85 20.09
N MET A 33 -20.37 5.35 19.76
CA MET A 33 -19.56 4.71 18.71
C MET A 33 -18.24 4.21 19.26
N VAL A 34 -17.94 2.95 18.96
CA VAL A 34 -16.62 2.35 19.14
C VAL A 34 -15.92 2.32 17.79
N ASP A 35 -15.03 3.28 17.55
CA ASP A 35 -14.31 3.38 16.29
C ASP A 35 -13.15 2.38 16.26
N TYR A 36 -13.19 1.43 15.32
CA TYR A 36 -12.12 0.45 15.11
C TYR A 36 -10.78 1.11 14.77
N GLU A 37 -10.79 2.32 14.22
CA GLU A 37 -9.58 3.02 13.83
C GLU A 37 -8.72 3.42 15.03
N VAL A 38 -9.32 3.67 16.18
CA VAL A 38 -8.61 4.14 17.38
C VAL A 38 -8.27 3.03 18.38
N LEU A 39 -8.71 1.80 18.13
CA LEU A 39 -8.39 0.67 19.02
C LEU A 39 -6.91 0.34 18.96
N LYS A 40 -6.26 0.39 20.13
CA LYS A 40 -4.82 0.15 20.30
C LYS A 40 -4.58 -0.91 21.37
N ASN A 41 -3.45 -1.62 21.24
CA ASN A 41 -2.97 -2.49 22.30
C ASN A 41 -2.24 -1.67 23.40
N GLN A 42 -1.81 -2.35 24.46
CA GLN A 42 -1.07 -1.73 25.58
C GLN A 42 0.22 -1.00 25.15
N LYS A 43 0.80 -1.34 24.00
CA LYS A 43 1.99 -0.71 23.41
C LYS A 43 1.64 0.45 22.45
N GLY A 44 0.39 0.90 22.41
CA GLY A 44 -0.08 1.97 21.54
C GLY A 44 -0.24 1.59 20.04
N LYS A 45 -0.01 0.32 19.69
CA LYS A 45 -0.14 -0.15 18.29
C LYS A 45 -1.60 -0.39 17.92
N ARG A 46 -2.06 0.14 16.78
CA ARG A 46 -3.40 -0.12 16.24
C ARG A 46 -3.65 -1.62 16.09
N LEU A 47 -4.80 -2.08 16.60
CA LEU A 47 -5.22 -3.47 16.51
C LEU A 47 -5.77 -3.80 15.12
N LEU A 48 -6.66 -2.97 14.60
CA LEU A 48 -7.35 -3.20 13.35
C LEU A 48 -6.83 -2.29 12.24
N GLY A 49 -6.81 -2.80 11.03
CA GLY A 49 -6.41 -2.05 9.84
C GLY A 49 -6.38 -2.94 8.60
N PHE A 50 -6.65 -2.35 7.46
CA PHE A 50 -6.77 -3.03 6.16
C PHE A 50 -5.49 -2.98 5.32
N GLY A 51 -4.32 -2.73 5.93
CA GLY A 51 -3.06 -2.53 5.19
C GLY A 51 -2.74 -3.65 4.21
N ARG A 52 -2.93 -4.92 4.57
CA ARG A 52 -2.72 -6.05 3.66
C ARG A 52 -3.64 -5.97 2.44
N TYR A 53 -4.93 -5.75 2.66
CA TYR A 53 -5.91 -5.64 1.57
C TYR A 53 -5.71 -4.38 0.73
N ALA A 54 -5.31 -3.27 1.35
CA ALA A 54 -4.92 -2.06 0.62
C ALA A 54 -3.74 -2.33 -0.33
N GLY A 55 -2.76 -3.14 0.10
CA GLY A 55 -1.64 -3.58 -0.73
C GLY A 55 -2.09 -4.47 -1.89
N ILE A 56 -2.95 -5.45 -1.62
CA ILE A 56 -3.50 -6.35 -2.64
C ILE A 56 -4.24 -5.56 -3.73
N VAL A 57 -5.22 -4.76 -3.34
CA VAL A 57 -6.02 -3.98 -4.30
C VAL A 57 -5.20 -2.89 -4.96
N GLY A 58 -4.28 -2.26 -4.23
CA GLY A 58 -3.37 -1.24 -4.76
C GLY A 58 -2.45 -1.78 -5.85
N ALA A 59 -1.84 -2.95 -5.64
CA ALA A 59 -1.00 -3.60 -6.65
C ALA A 59 -1.80 -4.01 -7.90
N TYR A 60 -2.98 -4.60 -7.70
CA TYR A 60 -3.88 -4.92 -8.79
C TYR A 60 -4.26 -3.69 -9.62
N ASN A 61 -4.64 -2.59 -8.96
CA ASN A 61 -4.96 -1.34 -9.62
C ASN A 61 -3.74 -0.70 -10.30
N GLY A 62 -2.54 -0.94 -9.78
CA GLY A 62 -1.29 -0.58 -10.46
C GLY A 62 -1.17 -1.26 -11.82
N PHE A 63 -1.40 -2.57 -11.89
CA PHE A 63 -1.44 -3.30 -13.16
C PHE A 63 -2.57 -2.83 -14.07
N LEU A 64 -3.77 -2.61 -13.54
CA LEU A 64 -4.89 -2.06 -14.30
C LEU A 64 -4.51 -0.72 -14.94
N THR A 65 -3.96 0.19 -14.16
CA THR A 65 -3.53 1.52 -14.65
C THR A 65 -2.44 1.40 -15.71
N TYR A 66 -1.47 0.51 -15.51
CA TYR A 66 -0.42 0.25 -16.49
C TYR A 66 -0.99 -0.31 -17.80
N GLY A 67 -1.91 -1.27 -17.71
CA GLY A 67 -2.58 -1.83 -18.88
C GLY A 67 -3.31 -0.77 -19.69
N LEU A 68 -4.08 0.08 -19.02
CA LEU A 68 -4.79 1.21 -19.65
C LEU A 68 -3.81 2.21 -20.28
N LYS A 69 -2.74 2.57 -19.57
CA LYS A 69 -1.75 3.53 -20.07
C LYS A 69 -0.96 2.99 -21.26
N SER A 70 -0.56 1.73 -21.22
CA SER A 70 0.25 1.09 -22.27
C SER A 70 -0.58 0.59 -23.47
N GLY A 71 -1.89 0.41 -23.28
CA GLY A 71 -2.77 -0.23 -24.27
C GLY A 71 -2.53 -1.74 -24.46
N LYS A 72 -1.69 -2.37 -23.62
CA LYS A 72 -1.30 -3.78 -23.77
C LYS A 72 -2.40 -4.75 -23.35
N TYR A 73 -3.19 -4.39 -22.35
CA TYR A 73 -4.29 -5.19 -21.79
C TYR A 73 -5.26 -4.32 -20.99
N ASN A 74 -6.42 -4.90 -20.67
CA ASN A 74 -7.41 -4.25 -19.81
C ASN A 74 -7.91 -5.25 -18.76
N LEU A 75 -7.97 -4.80 -17.50
CA LEU A 75 -8.48 -5.57 -16.38
C LEU A 75 -9.85 -5.02 -15.93
N LYS A 76 -10.69 -5.87 -15.39
CA LYS A 76 -11.91 -5.45 -14.68
C LYS A 76 -11.52 -4.68 -13.43
N GLY A 77 -12.14 -3.55 -13.14
CA GLY A 77 -11.86 -2.80 -11.90
C GLY A 77 -12.09 -3.67 -10.66
N ALA A 78 -11.19 -3.62 -9.68
CA ALA A 78 -11.29 -4.45 -8.47
C ALA A 78 -12.64 -4.33 -7.75
N HIS A 79 -13.23 -3.12 -7.74
CA HIS A 79 -14.54 -2.83 -7.15
C HIS A 79 -15.73 -3.40 -7.93
N ASN A 80 -15.50 -3.88 -9.15
CA ASN A 80 -16.50 -4.54 -9.99
C ASN A 80 -16.37 -6.07 -9.94
N CYS A 81 -15.30 -6.61 -9.35
CA CYS A 81 -15.15 -8.05 -9.15
C CYS A 81 -16.05 -8.51 -7.99
N GLU A 82 -16.64 -9.69 -8.15
CA GLU A 82 -17.50 -10.29 -7.14
C GLU A 82 -16.71 -10.64 -5.87
N ASP A 83 -15.50 -11.17 -6.07
CA ASP A 83 -14.61 -11.55 -4.99
C ASP A 83 -13.13 -11.47 -5.39
N ARG A 84 -12.27 -11.92 -4.45
CA ARG A 84 -10.82 -11.98 -4.68
C ARG A 84 -10.44 -12.99 -5.77
N ALA A 85 -11.16 -14.10 -5.90
CA ALA A 85 -10.84 -15.14 -6.89
C ALA A 85 -11.07 -14.61 -8.32
N GLU A 86 -12.16 -13.88 -8.54
CA GLU A 86 -12.40 -13.22 -9.82
C GLU A 86 -11.32 -12.18 -10.13
N MET A 87 -10.98 -11.33 -9.16
CA MET A 87 -9.92 -10.34 -9.32
C MET A 87 -8.58 -11.00 -9.68
N GLU A 88 -8.24 -12.10 -9.01
CA GLU A 88 -7.01 -12.84 -9.31
C GLU A 88 -7.06 -13.54 -10.67
N GLY A 89 -8.23 -13.99 -11.10
CA GLY A 89 -8.45 -14.55 -12.42
C GLY A 89 -8.18 -13.54 -13.55
N GLU A 90 -8.57 -12.28 -13.34
CA GLU A 90 -8.30 -11.18 -14.30
C GLU A 90 -6.79 -10.98 -14.53
N MET A 91 -5.94 -11.33 -13.56
CA MET A 91 -4.48 -11.16 -13.67
C MET A 91 -3.86 -12.01 -14.78
N SER A 92 -4.54 -13.06 -15.24
CA SER A 92 -4.10 -13.85 -16.41
C SER A 92 -4.04 -13.04 -17.72
N LYS A 93 -4.69 -11.88 -17.76
CA LYS A 93 -4.70 -10.95 -18.90
C LYS A 93 -3.47 -10.03 -18.90
N ILE A 94 -2.68 -9.98 -17.82
CA ILE A 94 -1.52 -9.10 -17.70
C ILE A 94 -0.46 -9.49 -18.73
N LYS A 95 -0.02 -8.49 -19.50
CA LYS A 95 1.04 -8.63 -20.50
C LYS A 95 2.12 -7.63 -20.19
N LEU A 96 3.23 -8.14 -19.72
CA LEU A 96 4.45 -7.38 -19.46
C LEU A 96 5.53 -7.81 -20.44
N SER A 97 6.51 -6.97 -20.67
CA SER A 97 7.67 -7.22 -21.53
C SER A 97 8.93 -7.25 -20.69
N ASN A 98 9.53 -6.10 -20.42
CA ASN A 98 10.78 -5.93 -19.69
C ASN A 98 10.67 -4.82 -18.63
N GLU A 99 9.49 -4.63 -18.10
CA GLU A 99 9.24 -3.60 -17.09
C GLU A 99 10.03 -3.89 -15.82
N LYS A 100 10.67 -2.85 -15.26
CA LYS A 100 11.29 -2.86 -13.96
C LYS A 100 10.29 -2.29 -12.95
N ILE A 101 9.86 -3.12 -12.02
CA ILE A 101 8.86 -2.76 -11.00
C ILE A 101 9.55 -2.54 -9.66
N ILE A 102 9.29 -1.41 -9.03
CA ILE A 102 9.85 -1.06 -7.73
C ILE A 102 8.74 -1.09 -6.69
N ILE A 103 8.93 -1.90 -5.65
CA ILE A 103 8.05 -1.97 -4.49
C ILE A 103 8.78 -1.37 -3.31
N THR A 104 8.15 -0.42 -2.60
CA THR A 104 8.74 0.20 -1.42
C THR A 104 7.99 -0.19 -0.15
N GLY A 105 8.75 -0.39 0.94
CA GLY A 105 8.21 -0.64 2.26
C GLY A 105 7.87 -2.10 2.53
N ASN A 106 8.18 -2.54 3.74
CA ASN A 106 8.01 -3.92 4.21
C ASN A 106 6.97 -4.05 5.35
N GLY A 107 5.98 -3.15 5.37
CA GLY A 107 4.83 -3.20 6.28
C GLY A 107 3.69 -4.06 5.73
N ARG A 108 2.53 -3.98 6.40
CA ARG A 108 1.32 -4.72 5.99
C ARG A 108 0.88 -4.44 4.56
N VAL A 109 1.05 -3.21 4.08
CA VAL A 109 0.75 -2.84 2.69
C VAL A 109 1.73 -3.52 1.73
N GLY A 110 3.04 -3.39 1.97
CA GLY A 110 4.07 -4.05 1.17
C GLY A 110 3.88 -5.56 1.06
N SER A 111 3.52 -6.21 2.18
CA SER A 111 3.21 -7.66 2.18
C SER A 111 2.01 -7.98 1.26
N GLY A 112 0.96 -7.14 1.26
CA GLY A 112 -0.17 -7.31 0.36
C GLY A 112 0.18 -7.09 -1.12
N ILE A 113 1.08 -6.16 -1.42
CA ILE A 113 1.60 -5.94 -2.78
C ILE A 113 2.33 -7.19 -3.26
N LEU A 114 3.21 -7.76 -2.42
CA LEU A 114 3.98 -8.96 -2.77
C LEU A 114 3.08 -10.15 -3.11
N GLU A 115 1.93 -10.33 -2.45
CA GLU A 115 1.00 -11.41 -2.80
C GLU A 115 0.55 -11.34 -4.26
N ILE A 116 0.31 -10.14 -4.77
CA ILE A 116 -0.13 -9.92 -6.16
C ILE A 116 1.03 -10.04 -7.14
N ILE A 117 2.18 -9.47 -6.82
CA ILE A 117 3.37 -9.54 -7.68
C ILE A 117 3.83 -10.99 -7.87
N LEU A 118 3.90 -11.77 -6.78
CA LEU A 118 4.28 -13.19 -6.84
C LEU A 118 3.24 -14.02 -7.61
N LYS A 119 1.96 -13.69 -7.49
CA LYS A 119 0.90 -14.34 -8.26
C LYS A 119 0.97 -14.03 -9.76
N ALA A 120 1.51 -12.88 -10.13
CA ALA A 120 1.79 -12.52 -11.52
C ALA A 120 3.06 -13.21 -12.08
N ASN A 121 3.73 -14.07 -11.30
CA ASN A 121 4.97 -14.77 -11.64
C ASN A 121 6.11 -13.85 -12.09
N ILE A 122 6.18 -12.64 -11.53
CA ILE A 122 7.25 -11.69 -11.81
C ILE A 122 8.45 -12.04 -10.92
N ARG A 123 9.63 -12.14 -11.52
CA ARG A 123 10.86 -12.52 -10.83
C ARG A 123 11.39 -11.37 -9.97
N GLU A 124 11.76 -11.68 -8.72
CA GLU A 124 12.49 -10.77 -7.86
C GLU A 124 13.97 -10.70 -8.26
N VAL A 125 14.51 -9.50 -8.26
CA VAL A 125 15.93 -9.23 -8.49
C VAL A 125 16.50 -8.40 -7.35
N SER A 126 17.83 -8.47 -7.17
CA SER A 126 18.51 -7.60 -6.22
C SER A 126 18.56 -6.15 -6.69
N LYS A 127 18.85 -5.24 -5.76
CA LYS A 127 19.03 -3.80 -6.07
C LYS A 127 20.11 -3.60 -7.13
N SER A 128 21.24 -4.30 -6.98
CA SER A 128 22.36 -4.19 -7.92
C SER A 128 21.98 -4.68 -9.31
N GLU A 129 21.26 -5.79 -9.41
CA GLU A 129 20.78 -6.30 -10.70
C GLU A 129 19.81 -5.34 -11.36
N LEU A 130 18.85 -4.76 -10.59
CA LEU A 130 17.88 -3.81 -11.16
C LEU A 130 18.58 -2.60 -11.79
N LEU A 131 19.62 -2.07 -11.11
CA LEU A 131 20.34 -0.88 -11.56
C LEU A 131 21.27 -1.16 -12.75
N ASN A 132 21.95 -2.30 -12.75
CA ASN A 132 23.07 -2.55 -13.67
C ASN A 132 22.72 -3.46 -14.86
N ASN A 133 21.60 -4.19 -14.79
CA ASN A 133 21.24 -5.14 -15.84
C ASN A 133 20.05 -4.67 -16.68
N THR A 134 19.99 -5.17 -17.90
CA THR A 134 18.80 -5.18 -18.75
C THR A 134 18.15 -6.56 -18.66
N PHE A 135 16.84 -6.61 -18.86
CA PHE A 135 16.06 -7.85 -18.78
C PHE A 135 15.20 -7.99 -20.03
N ASP A 136 14.93 -9.19 -20.44
CA ASP A 136 14.00 -9.57 -21.51
C ASP A 136 12.61 -9.97 -20.97
N GLU A 137 12.47 -9.96 -19.65
CA GLU A 137 11.24 -10.21 -18.91
C GLU A 137 10.98 -9.10 -17.88
N ALA A 138 9.74 -9.01 -17.38
CA ALA A 138 9.42 -8.13 -16.28
C ALA A 138 10.05 -8.63 -14.98
N VAL A 139 10.64 -7.71 -14.21
CA VAL A 139 11.28 -8.02 -12.92
C VAL A 139 10.82 -7.03 -11.84
N PHE A 140 10.94 -7.42 -10.58
CA PHE A 140 10.71 -6.49 -9.49
C PHE A 140 11.83 -6.48 -8.46
N VAL A 141 11.96 -5.36 -7.76
CA VAL A 141 12.77 -5.23 -6.55
C VAL A 141 11.90 -4.77 -5.38
N HIS A 142 12.13 -5.34 -4.20
CA HIS A 142 11.46 -4.92 -2.97
C HIS A 142 12.41 -4.14 -2.07
N LEU A 143 12.28 -2.82 -2.08
CA LEU A 143 13.10 -1.90 -1.31
C LEU A 143 12.52 -1.67 0.10
N LYS A 144 13.38 -1.83 1.10
CA LYS A 144 13.08 -1.43 2.49
C LYS A 144 13.34 0.07 2.65
N THR A 145 12.80 0.65 3.72
CA THR A 145 12.93 2.10 4.00
C THR A 145 14.38 2.61 3.89
N MET A 146 15.33 1.84 4.40
CA MET A 146 16.75 2.25 4.40
C MET A 146 17.51 1.93 3.11
N ASP A 147 16.83 1.35 2.12
CA ASP A 147 17.44 1.09 0.80
C ASP A 147 17.46 2.35 -0.08
N TYR A 148 16.61 3.32 0.22
CA TYR A 148 16.46 4.57 -0.53
C TYR A 148 16.37 5.82 0.36
N ASN A 149 16.67 5.69 1.66
CA ASN A 149 16.87 6.83 2.56
C ASN A 149 18.23 6.68 3.21
N VAL A 150 19.11 7.61 2.92
CA VAL A 150 20.51 7.62 3.36
C VAL A 150 20.78 8.86 4.20
N ARG A 151 21.70 8.76 5.16
CA ARG A 151 22.08 9.93 5.95
C ARG A 151 22.81 10.94 5.06
N ILE A 152 22.54 12.24 5.28
CA ILE A 152 23.16 13.35 4.55
C ILE A 152 24.67 13.41 4.79
N ASP A 153 25.10 13.03 5.99
CA ASP A 153 26.53 13.02 6.39
C ASP A 153 27.26 11.71 5.99
N ALA A 154 26.62 10.85 5.21
CA ALA A 154 27.14 9.54 4.76
C ALA A 154 27.50 8.57 5.89
N SER A 155 27.12 8.81 7.14
CA SER A 155 27.28 7.84 8.23
C SER A 155 26.24 6.72 8.13
N GLU A 156 26.35 5.70 8.98
CA GLU A 156 25.46 4.54 8.93
C GLU A 156 23.99 4.94 9.17
N SER A 157 23.12 4.49 8.27
CA SER A 157 21.70 4.79 8.30
C SER A 157 20.96 3.89 9.30
N ASN A 158 20.09 4.49 10.13
CA ASN A 158 19.30 3.79 11.15
C ASN A 158 17.82 4.08 11.02
N LYS A 159 17.03 3.02 10.86
CA LYS A 159 15.56 3.13 10.66
C LYS A 159 14.84 3.80 11.83
N SER A 160 15.24 3.53 13.07
CA SER A 160 14.60 4.13 14.26
C SER A 160 14.91 5.62 14.35
N GLU A 161 16.13 6.01 13.99
CA GLU A 161 16.54 7.41 13.93
C GLU A 161 15.81 8.14 12.80
N PHE A 162 15.74 7.54 11.60
CA PHE A 162 15.01 8.12 10.46
C PHE A 162 13.57 8.51 10.81
N TYR A 163 12.85 7.69 11.56
CA TYR A 163 11.48 8.02 11.96
C TYR A 163 11.38 9.11 13.04
N LYS A 164 12.46 9.40 13.76
CA LYS A 164 12.48 10.44 14.81
C LYS A 164 13.05 11.76 14.29
N GLN A 165 13.99 11.69 13.38
CA GLN A 165 14.77 12.80 12.84
C GLN A 165 14.94 12.66 11.32
N PRO A 166 13.84 12.70 10.54
CA PRO A 166 13.89 12.50 9.09
C PRO A 166 14.73 13.57 8.36
N GLU A 167 14.91 14.73 8.97
CA GLU A 167 15.73 15.84 8.46
C GLU A 167 17.21 15.51 8.35
N LEU A 168 17.70 14.47 9.02
CA LEU A 168 19.08 13.98 8.89
C LEU A 168 19.31 13.10 7.65
N TYR A 169 18.25 12.83 6.90
CA TYR A 169 18.27 11.88 5.78
C TYR A 169 17.85 12.56 4.48
N CYS A 170 18.38 12.04 3.38
CA CYS A 170 17.90 12.36 2.04
C CYS A 170 17.46 11.09 1.30
N SER A 171 16.63 11.28 0.28
CA SER A 171 16.17 10.16 -0.55
C SER A 171 17.14 9.92 -1.71
N SER A 172 17.58 8.68 -1.87
CA SER A 172 18.28 8.18 -3.06
C SER A 172 17.35 7.40 -4.00
N PHE A 173 16.02 7.58 -3.86
CA PHE A 173 15.05 6.84 -4.66
C PHE A 173 15.19 7.08 -6.18
N MET A 174 15.65 8.25 -6.57
CA MET A 174 15.87 8.60 -7.99
C MET A 174 16.90 7.71 -8.68
N ASP A 175 17.76 7.03 -7.92
CA ASP A 175 18.74 6.08 -8.49
C ASP A 175 18.02 4.84 -9.08
N TYR A 176 16.78 4.58 -8.65
CA TYR A 176 15.96 3.43 -9.08
C TYR A 176 14.89 3.81 -10.11
N ALA A 177 14.61 5.09 -10.36
CA ALA A 177 13.47 5.57 -11.15
C ALA A 177 13.79 5.76 -12.65
#